data_9b93a60781255e7a4424def2934d6d25
#
_entry.id   9b93a60781255e7a4424def2934d6d25
#
_cell.length_a   1.000
_cell.length_b   1.000
_cell.length_c   1.000
_cell.angle_alpha   90.00
_cell.angle_beta   90.00
_cell.angle_gamma   90.00
#
_symmetry.space_group_name_H-M   'P 1'
#
loop_
_entity.id
_entity.type
_entity.pdbx_description
1 polymer ?
#
loop_
_entity_poly.entity_id
_entity_poly.type
_entity_poly.pdbx_seq_one_letter_code
_entity_poly.pdbx_strand_id
1 'polypeptide(L)'
;MSTIDIGTGRWVCWDWELIETSENVRLDMHKPVRKNVALKCDAPWETVGCGYPSLIKVGDTYRVYYRAKAREAGSEETHVCFCMAESKDGKSFSKPNLCQFDFGGSKENNIVLWEDRLLDNFAVIYDDNPDCPPDAKIKAMSQLSDHKGFHYKLGYYKSADGIHFDYVGEMPVKGTFDSHNLVMWNPKTRKYHLYLRNFHMEDGTDRDWSKPGAINALRDVRLSVSEDFIHWSEPEKIQYQENTPDYDMYTNQISRYPRADIFIGMPTRYCDRKLEAANYKYLPQWDGTMMKNRLTYLENDDRTGTAFTDCVLMTSRDGMHFNRTDEGFLSPGPENGYNWIYGDCYVTGICETAGDWPGEPNELSFYTFDGCGTRINDLLRYTVRMDGFYSWRGDFGGGEILTKPMTFTGEKMSVNFSTSALGALRIRFCDQDGNDLDGYDSGTLFGDSIDRPVEFEKPLSELSGKPVRLKLQLWDCDLYSFCFES
;
A
#
# COMPACT_ATOMS: atom_id res chain seq x y z
N MET A 1 26.52 -1.71 -21.10
CA MET A 1 25.31 -1.46 -20.26
C MET A 1 24.35 -2.61 -20.48
N SER A 2 23.66 -3.07 -19.43
CA SER A 2 22.64 -4.12 -19.58
C SER A 2 21.39 -3.53 -20.22
N THR A 3 20.87 -4.22 -21.22
CA THR A 3 19.57 -3.88 -21.84
C THR A 3 18.45 -4.29 -20.89
N ILE A 4 17.47 -3.41 -20.68
CA ILE A 4 16.29 -3.69 -19.85
C ILE A 4 15.21 -4.28 -20.74
N ASP A 5 14.71 -5.49 -20.41
CA ASP A 5 13.60 -6.10 -21.12
C ASP A 5 12.27 -5.68 -20.51
N ILE A 6 11.46 -4.97 -21.29
CA ILE A 6 10.09 -4.56 -20.89
C ILE A 6 9.08 -5.64 -21.30
N GLY A 7 9.40 -6.47 -22.30
CA GLY A 7 8.48 -7.47 -22.84
C GLY A 7 7.22 -6.86 -23.48
N THR A 8 6.11 -7.61 -23.44
CA THR A 8 4.76 -7.07 -23.61
C THR A 8 4.27 -6.66 -22.23
N GLY A 9 4.16 -5.37 -21.96
CA GLY A 9 3.71 -4.92 -20.66
C GLY A 9 3.81 -3.41 -20.46
N ARG A 10 3.45 -3.02 -19.27
CA ARG A 10 3.41 -1.63 -18.83
C ARG A 10 4.66 -1.29 -18.03
N TRP A 11 5.29 -0.18 -18.39
CA TRP A 11 6.30 0.47 -17.57
C TRP A 11 5.69 1.67 -16.89
N VAL A 12 5.75 1.71 -15.57
CA VAL A 12 5.32 2.86 -14.76
C VAL A 12 6.50 3.77 -14.47
N CYS A 13 6.29 5.08 -14.61
CA CYS A 13 7.30 6.13 -14.45
C CYS A 13 7.46 6.52 -12.97
N TRP A 14 7.72 5.54 -12.11
CA TRP A 14 7.74 5.72 -10.65
C TRP A 14 9.16 5.74 -10.06
N ASP A 15 10.16 5.58 -10.88
CA ASP A 15 11.57 5.57 -10.53
C ASP A 15 12.45 6.04 -11.69
N TRP A 16 13.74 6.04 -11.47
CA TRP A 16 14.74 6.42 -12.47
C TRP A 16 15.44 5.20 -13.11
N GLU A 17 14.95 3.99 -12.86
CA GLU A 17 15.63 2.75 -13.29
C GLU A 17 15.87 2.70 -14.80
N LEU A 18 14.90 3.10 -15.61
CA LEU A 18 15.00 3.09 -17.07
C LEU A 18 15.78 4.29 -17.64
N ILE A 19 16.07 5.32 -16.85
CA ILE A 19 16.63 6.56 -17.34
C ILE A 19 18.15 6.51 -17.41
N GLU A 20 18.71 6.88 -18.55
CA GLU A 20 20.15 7.10 -18.75
C GLU A 20 20.51 8.55 -18.43
N THR A 21 19.83 9.49 -19.09
CA THR A 21 20.00 10.93 -18.85
C THR A 21 18.65 11.63 -18.80
N SER A 22 18.57 12.68 -18.00
CA SER A 22 17.41 13.56 -17.95
C SER A 22 17.86 15.00 -17.77
N GLU A 23 17.15 15.93 -18.43
CA GLU A 23 17.34 17.37 -18.29
C GLU A 23 15.98 18.03 -18.01
N ASN A 24 15.91 18.85 -16.97
CA ASN A 24 14.70 19.58 -16.55
C ASN A 24 13.45 18.70 -16.36
N VAL A 25 13.67 17.46 -15.90
CA VAL A 25 12.61 16.52 -15.53
C VAL A 25 12.78 16.12 -14.06
N ARG A 26 11.68 16.01 -13.35
CA ARG A 26 11.64 15.50 -11.98
C ARG A 26 10.70 14.31 -11.85
N LEU A 27 10.90 13.52 -10.82
CA LEU A 27 9.93 12.54 -10.37
C LEU A 27 8.94 13.26 -9.44
N ASP A 28 7.68 13.33 -9.86
CA ASP A 28 6.63 14.05 -9.14
C ASP A 28 5.66 13.07 -8.49
N MET A 29 5.46 13.18 -7.17
CA MET A 29 4.53 12.34 -6.41
C MET A 29 3.15 13.00 -6.35
N HIS A 30 2.12 12.26 -6.76
CA HIS A 30 0.76 12.76 -6.77
C HIS A 30 0.02 12.38 -5.50
N LYS A 31 -0.53 13.39 -4.82
CA LYS A 31 -1.31 13.18 -3.60
C LYS A 31 -2.66 12.56 -3.92
N PRO A 32 -3.15 11.66 -3.06
CA PRO A 32 -4.46 11.05 -3.27
C PRO A 32 -5.61 12.03 -2.99
N VAL A 33 -6.72 11.77 -3.65
CA VAL A 33 -7.96 12.53 -3.46
C VAL A 33 -8.92 11.73 -2.58
N ARG A 34 -9.38 12.34 -1.48
CA ARG A 34 -10.43 11.77 -0.64
C ARG A 34 -11.75 11.77 -1.41
N LYS A 35 -12.45 10.64 -1.43
CA LYS A 35 -13.73 10.46 -2.12
C LYS A 35 -14.91 10.36 -1.13
N ASN A 36 -15.21 9.18 -0.66
CA ASN A 36 -16.40 8.88 0.14
C ASN A 36 -16.08 8.00 1.36
N VAL A 37 -17.03 7.91 2.26
CA VAL A 37 -17.06 6.83 3.27
C VAL A 37 -17.46 5.55 2.55
N ALA A 38 -16.51 4.60 2.49
CA ALA A 38 -16.72 3.32 1.82
C ALA A 38 -17.44 2.30 2.72
N LEU A 39 -17.22 2.36 4.04
CA LEU A 39 -17.90 1.52 5.03
C LEU A 39 -18.07 2.31 6.33
N LYS A 40 -19.29 2.34 6.87
CA LYS A 40 -19.54 2.85 8.21
C LYS A 40 -19.34 1.75 9.25
N CYS A 41 -18.62 2.09 10.33
CA CYS A 41 -18.42 1.23 11.48
C CYS A 41 -19.38 1.60 12.60
N ASP A 42 -20.62 1.17 12.48
CA ASP A 42 -21.75 1.51 13.33
C ASP A 42 -22.43 0.29 13.98
N ALA A 43 -21.86 -0.89 13.82
CA ALA A 43 -22.41 -2.11 14.40
C ALA A 43 -22.07 -2.25 15.89
N PRO A 44 -22.86 -3.02 16.67
CA PRO A 44 -22.62 -3.23 18.11
C PRO A 44 -21.25 -3.81 18.44
N TRP A 45 -20.63 -4.60 17.54
CA TRP A 45 -19.29 -5.18 17.70
C TRP A 45 -18.17 -4.25 17.26
N GLU A 46 -18.45 -3.01 16.86
CA GLU A 46 -17.51 -1.99 16.37
C GLU A 46 -17.37 -0.78 17.30
N THR A 47 -17.94 -0.84 18.50
CA THR A 47 -18.15 0.33 19.38
C THR A 47 -16.90 0.98 19.93
N VAL A 48 -15.74 0.29 19.93
CA VAL A 48 -14.45 0.82 20.40
C VAL A 48 -13.55 1.24 19.24
N GLY A 49 -13.84 0.75 18.03
CA GLY A 49 -13.14 1.13 16.82
C GLY A 49 -12.74 -0.04 15.93
N CYS A 50 -12.45 0.29 14.70
CA CYS A 50 -12.00 -0.62 13.65
C CYS A 50 -10.56 -0.29 13.22
N GLY A 51 -9.89 -1.24 12.57
CA GLY A 51 -8.52 -1.00 12.10
C GLY A 51 -7.95 -2.19 11.34
N TYR A 52 -6.72 -2.05 10.89
CA TYR A 52 -5.95 -3.07 10.17
C TYR A 52 -6.73 -3.70 9.01
N PRO A 53 -7.23 -2.88 8.06
CA PRO A 53 -7.99 -3.42 6.95
C PRO A 53 -7.08 -4.18 5.98
N SER A 54 -7.60 -5.24 5.36
CA SER A 54 -7.02 -5.89 4.19
C SER A 54 -8.07 -6.08 3.11
N LEU A 55 -7.69 -5.87 1.86
CA LEU A 55 -8.58 -5.95 0.71
C LEU A 55 -8.15 -7.10 -0.19
N ILE A 56 -9.10 -7.96 -0.55
CA ILE A 56 -8.91 -8.98 -1.58
C ILE A 56 -10.03 -8.89 -2.62
N LYS A 57 -9.81 -9.47 -3.79
CA LYS A 57 -10.86 -9.69 -4.80
C LYS A 57 -11.10 -11.17 -4.99
N VAL A 58 -12.34 -11.59 -4.85
CA VAL A 58 -12.78 -12.98 -5.07
C VAL A 58 -13.83 -12.97 -6.18
N GLY A 59 -13.47 -13.48 -7.36
CA GLY A 59 -14.30 -13.31 -8.56
C GLY A 59 -14.56 -11.82 -8.84
N ASP A 60 -15.83 -11.42 -8.91
CA ASP A 60 -16.25 -10.04 -9.17
C ASP A 60 -16.53 -9.24 -7.88
N THR A 61 -16.16 -9.77 -6.71
CA THR A 61 -16.48 -9.15 -5.42
C THR A 61 -15.21 -8.73 -4.70
N TYR A 62 -15.13 -7.47 -4.32
CA TYR A 62 -14.14 -6.97 -3.39
C TYR A 62 -14.59 -7.29 -1.98
N ARG A 63 -13.66 -7.77 -1.14
CA ARG A 63 -13.87 -8.03 0.28
C ARG A 63 -12.85 -7.28 1.10
N VAL A 64 -13.33 -6.48 2.04
CA VAL A 64 -12.47 -5.86 3.05
C VAL A 64 -12.64 -6.59 4.36
N TYR A 65 -11.53 -7.06 4.92
CA TYR A 65 -11.48 -7.65 6.26
C TYR A 65 -10.85 -6.62 7.19
N TYR A 66 -11.36 -6.56 8.41
CA TYR A 66 -10.90 -5.59 9.38
C TYR A 66 -11.09 -6.08 10.81
N ARG A 67 -10.21 -5.62 11.67
CA ARG A 67 -10.39 -5.80 13.12
C ARG A 67 -11.51 -4.89 13.60
N ALA A 68 -12.39 -5.43 14.43
CA ALA A 68 -13.35 -4.67 15.21
C ALA A 68 -13.11 -4.89 16.70
N LYS A 69 -13.26 -3.82 17.47
CA LYS A 69 -13.24 -3.85 18.94
C LYS A 69 -14.59 -3.43 19.49
N ALA A 70 -15.10 -4.23 20.39
CA ALA A 70 -16.35 -3.99 21.08
C ALA A 70 -16.15 -3.97 22.59
N ARG A 71 -17.02 -3.24 23.26
CA ARG A 71 -17.18 -3.28 24.70
C ARG A 71 -18.66 -3.48 24.99
N GLU A 72 -19.00 -4.54 25.73
CA GLU A 72 -20.37 -4.76 26.14
C GLU A 72 -20.81 -3.68 27.14
N ALA A 73 -22.10 -3.31 27.08
CA ALA A 73 -22.65 -2.29 27.96
C ALA A 73 -22.48 -2.69 29.42
N GLY A 74 -21.79 -1.85 30.20
CA GLY A 74 -21.52 -2.08 31.63
C GLY A 74 -20.29 -2.96 31.92
N SER A 75 -19.53 -3.37 30.90
CA SER A 75 -18.26 -4.10 31.05
C SER A 75 -17.09 -3.17 30.78
N GLU A 76 -15.96 -3.39 31.48
CA GLU A 76 -14.66 -2.80 31.14
C GLU A 76 -13.87 -3.69 30.17
N GLU A 77 -14.33 -4.91 29.93
CA GLU A 77 -13.68 -5.87 29.04
C GLU A 77 -13.92 -5.49 27.58
N THR A 78 -12.86 -5.55 26.80
CA THR A 78 -12.88 -5.27 25.36
C THR A 78 -12.65 -6.56 24.60
N HIS A 79 -13.56 -6.89 23.70
CA HIS A 79 -13.47 -8.03 22.81
C HIS A 79 -12.92 -7.61 21.45
N VAL A 80 -12.05 -8.43 20.88
CA VAL A 80 -11.53 -8.26 19.52
C VAL A 80 -12.13 -9.35 18.65
N CYS A 81 -12.72 -8.96 17.53
CA CYS A 81 -13.16 -9.88 16.49
C CYS A 81 -12.72 -9.34 15.11
N PHE A 82 -12.75 -10.22 14.12
CA PHE A 82 -12.46 -9.86 12.74
C PHE A 82 -13.72 -9.98 11.90
N CYS A 83 -13.97 -8.94 11.13
CA CYS A 83 -15.17 -8.75 10.35
C CYS A 83 -14.84 -8.68 8.87
N MET A 84 -15.86 -8.90 8.02
CA MET A 84 -15.77 -8.76 6.57
C MET A 84 -16.92 -7.90 6.04
N ALA A 85 -16.61 -7.07 5.05
CA ALA A 85 -17.63 -6.39 4.24
C ALA A 85 -17.35 -6.60 2.75
N GLU A 86 -18.38 -6.54 1.93
CA GLU A 86 -18.33 -6.84 0.49
C GLU A 86 -18.77 -5.66 -0.37
N SER A 87 -18.15 -5.55 -1.56
CA SER A 87 -18.50 -4.57 -2.57
C SER A 87 -18.39 -5.15 -3.98
N LYS A 88 -19.28 -4.72 -4.88
CA LYS A 88 -19.18 -5.05 -6.32
C LYS A 88 -18.43 -3.98 -7.12
N ASP A 89 -18.39 -2.77 -6.62
CA ASP A 89 -17.81 -1.62 -7.31
C ASP A 89 -16.52 -1.07 -6.67
N GLY A 90 -16.15 -1.58 -5.47
CA GLY A 90 -15.04 -1.06 -4.69
C GLY A 90 -15.30 0.34 -4.10
N LYS A 91 -16.46 0.94 -4.31
CA LYS A 91 -16.78 2.28 -3.83
C LYS A 91 -17.57 2.28 -2.52
N SER A 92 -18.45 1.30 -2.36
CA SER A 92 -19.25 1.14 -1.18
C SER A 92 -19.33 -0.31 -0.76
N PHE A 93 -19.10 -0.57 0.53
CA PHE A 93 -19.12 -1.90 1.10
C PHE A 93 -20.35 -2.08 1.98
N SER A 94 -20.90 -3.29 1.97
CA SER A 94 -21.99 -3.73 2.84
C SER A 94 -21.55 -4.88 3.73
N LYS A 95 -22.10 -4.94 4.93
CA LYS A 95 -21.84 -6.00 5.92
C LYS A 95 -22.79 -7.17 5.65
N PRO A 96 -22.32 -8.33 5.16
CA PRO A 96 -23.17 -9.50 4.99
C PRO A 96 -23.52 -10.12 6.35
N ASN A 97 -24.68 -10.72 6.44
CA ASN A 97 -25.04 -11.54 7.60
C ASN A 97 -24.45 -12.95 7.42
N LEU A 98 -23.41 -13.29 8.18
CA LEU A 98 -22.69 -14.55 8.05
C LEU A 98 -23.17 -15.64 9.01
N CYS A 99 -23.89 -15.28 10.05
CA CYS A 99 -24.49 -16.20 11.03
C CYS A 99 -23.50 -17.16 11.75
N GLN A 100 -22.20 -16.82 11.83
CA GLN A 100 -21.19 -17.72 12.39
C GLN A 100 -21.07 -17.59 13.91
N PHE A 101 -20.93 -16.37 14.39
CA PHE A 101 -20.62 -16.07 15.79
C PHE A 101 -21.81 -15.42 16.49
N ASP A 102 -22.02 -15.75 17.76
CA ASP A 102 -23.01 -15.05 18.58
C ASP A 102 -22.38 -13.80 19.21
N PHE A 103 -23.01 -12.64 19.03
CA PHE A 103 -22.63 -11.40 19.67
C PHE A 103 -23.86 -10.81 20.34
N GLY A 104 -23.87 -10.78 21.68
CA GLY A 104 -24.99 -10.21 22.44
C GLY A 104 -26.32 -10.93 22.26
N GLY A 105 -26.30 -12.24 21.98
CA GLY A 105 -27.50 -13.07 21.78
C GLY A 105 -28.01 -13.09 20.33
N SER A 106 -27.25 -12.55 19.37
CA SER A 106 -27.59 -12.59 17.95
C SER A 106 -26.42 -13.06 17.08
N LYS A 107 -26.71 -13.87 16.08
CA LYS A 107 -25.77 -14.26 15.04
C LYS A 107 -25.88 -13.42 13.76
N GLU A 108 -26.76 -12.43 13.74
CA GLU A 108 -26.91 -11.52 12.59
C GLU A 108 -25.77 -10.50 12.55
N ASN A 109 -24.59 -10.97 12.14
CA ASN A 109 -23.37 -10.17 12.07
C ASN A 109 -22.45 -10.62 10.93
N ASN A 110 -21.42 -9.82 10.67
CA ASN A 110 -20.40 -10.05 9.65
C ASN A 110 -19.04 -10.51 10.23
N ILE A 111 -19.05 -11.12 11.41
CA ILE A 111 -17.85 -11.63 12.07
C ILE A 111 -17.39 -12.91 11.38
N VAL A 112 -16.15 -12.95 10.92
CA VAL A 112 -15.51 -14.10 10.26
C VAL A 112 -14.59 -14.89 11.19
N LEU A 113 -14.09 -14.25 12.27
CA LEU A 113 -13.24 -14.90 13.25
C LEU A 113 -13.34 -14.22 14.61
N TRP A 114 -13.50 -15.02 15.65
CA TRP A 114 -13.50 -14.59 17.04
C TRP A 114 -12.94 -15.70 17.90
N GLU A 115 -11.74 -15.50 18.44
CA GLU A 115 -11.03 -16.45 19.30
C GLU A 115 -10.25 -15.71 20.39
N ASP A 116 -10.12 -16.32 21.57
CA ASP A 116 -9.47 -15.72 22.75
C ASP A 116 -7.96 -15.48 22.55
N ARG A 117 -7.33 -16.19 21.61
CA ARG A 117 -5.88 -16.06 21.32
C ARG A 117 -5.53 -14.96 20.34
N LEU A 118 -6.50 -14.25 19.78
CA LEU A 118 -6.28 -13.20 18.80
C LEU A 118 -6.04 -11.87 19.50
N LEU A 119 -5.05 -11.10 18.98
CA LEU A 119 -4.72 -9.82 19.58
C LEU A 119 -5.22 -8.63 18.76
N ASP A 120 -4.67 -8.41 17.56
CA ASP A 120 -4.87 -7.09 17.00
C ASP A 120 -4.93 -6.97 15.48
N ASN A 121 -4.33 -7.84 14.71
CA ASN A 121 -4.29 -7.75 13.25
C ASN A 121 -4.69 -9.06 12.58
N PHE A 122 -5.31 -8.97 11.41
CA PHE A 122 -5.76 -10.13 10.63
C PHE A 122 -5.59 -9.79 9.15
N ALA A 123 -4.40 -10.05 8.63
CA ALA A 123 -4.06 -9.76 7.26
C ALA A 123 -4.53 -10.87 6.33
N VAL A 124 -5.57 -10.63 5.58
CA VAL A 124 -6.15 -11.60 4.63
C VAL A 124 -5.60 -11.36 3.23
N ILE A 125 -5.20 -12.42 2.56
CA ILE A 125 -4.72 -12.42 1.18
C ILE A 125 -5.50 -13.41 0.32
N TYR A 126 -5.60 -13.12 -0.98
CA TYR A 126 -5.91 -14.11 -2.01
C TYR A 126 -4.58 -14.65 -2.57
N ASP A 127 -4.43 -15.98 -2.58
CA ASP A 127 -3.19 -16.61 -3.02
C ASP A 127 -3.20 -16.84 -4.52
N ASP A 128 -2.43 -16.02 -5.23
CA ASP A 128 -2.26 -16.08 -6.69
C ASP A 128 -1.31 -17.19 -7.16
N ASN A 129 -0.70 -17.96 -6.25
CA ASN A 129 0.11 -19.11 -6.64
C ASN A 129 -0.75 -20.10 -7.40
N PRO A 130 -0.40 -20.44 -8.67
CA PRO A 130 -1.17 -21.38 -9.47
C PRO A 130 -1.24 -22.78 -8.85
N ASP A 131 -0.24 -23.15 -8.06
CA ASP A 131 -0.14 -24.47 -7.40
C ASP A 131 -0.82 -24.48 -6.01
N CYS A 132 -1.44 -23.36 -5.60
CA CYS A 132 -2.13 -23.27 -4.31
C CYS A 132 -3.37 -24.18 -4.27
N PRO A 133 -3.50 -25.04 -3.21
CA PRO A 133 -4.69 -25.88 -3.05
C PRO A 133 -5.99 -25.06 -2.98
N PRO A 134 -7.10 -25.54 -3.57
CA PRO A 134 -8.37 -24.81 -3.56
C PRO A 134 -8.92 -24.47 -2.16
N ASP A 135 -8.66 -25.32 -1.17
CA ASP A 135 -9.08 -25.13 0.23
C ASP A 135 -8.23 -24.11 0.99
N ALA A 136 -7.17 -23.59 0.37
CA ALA A 136 -6.25 -22.60 0.93
C ALA A 136 -6.07 -21.37 0.03
N LYS A 137 -6.98 -21.13 -0.93
CA LYS A 137 -6.90 -19.97 -1.84
C LYS A 137 -6.97 -18.63 -1.10
N ILE A 138 -7.61 -18.62 0.06
CA ILE A 138 -7.62 -17.44 0.92
C ILE A 138 -6.85 -17.79 2.18
N LYS A 139 -5.88 -16.97 2.53
CA LYS A 139 -5.02 -17.14 3.69
C LYS A 139 -5.10 -15.92 4.57
N ALA A 140 -4.90 -16.14 5.87
CA ALA A 140 -4.80 -15.02 6.80
C ALA A 140 -3.66 -15.25 7.80
N MET A 141 -3.01 -14.16 8.15
CA MET A 141 -2.01 -14.09 9.21
C MET A 141 -2.56 -13.23 10.33
N SER A 142 -2.41 -13.70 11.56
CA SER A 142 -2.79 -12.94 12.75
C SER A 142 -1.72 -13.05 13.83
N GLN A 143 -1.51 -11.95 14.52
CA GLN A 143 -0.75 -11.96 15.74
C GLN A 143 -1.49 -12.80 16.79
N LEU A 144 -0.78 -13.69 17.43
CA LEU A 144 -1.29 -14.54 18.51
C LEU A 144 -0.75 -14.08 19.86
N SER A 145 -1.59 -14.10 20.89
CA SER A 145 -1.19 -13.95 22.28
C SER A 145 -0.91 -15.30 22.91
N ASP A 146 0.15 -15.40 23.71
CA ASP A 146 0.37 -16.53 24.61
C ASP A 146 -0.06 -16.23 26.05
N HIS A 147 -0.65 -15.06 26.31
CA HIS A 147 -1.03 -14.52 27.63
C HIS A 147 0.12 -14.45 28.65
N LYS A 148 1.39 -14.61 28.20
CA LYS A 148 2.56 -14.70 29.09
C LYS A 148 3.59 -13.56 28.89
N GLY A 149 3.23 -12.50 28.15
CA GLY A 149 4.10 -11.35 27.93
C GLY A 149 4.22 -10.95 26.46
N PHE A 150 5.29 -10.20 26.12
CA PHE A 150 5.48 -9.61 24.78
C PHE A 150 6.03 -10.58 23.72
N HIS A 151 5.89 -11.89 23.89
CA HIS A 151 6.28 -12.86 22.88
C HIS A 151 5.14 -13.07 21.90
N TYR A 152 5.18 -12.29 20.85
CA TYR A 152 4.20 -12.39 19.78
C TYR A 152 4.60 -13.50 18.81
N LYS A 153 3.60 -14.29 18.41
CA LYS A 153 3.72 -15.31 17.39
C LYS A 153 2.81 -14.93 16.23
N LEU A 154 3.15 -15.38 15.04
CA LEU A 154 2.33 -15.19 13.86
C LEU A 154 1.57 -16.48 13.57
N GLY A 155 0.25 -16.43 13.67
CA GLY A 155 -0.63 -17.54 13.32
C GLY A 155 -1.00 -17.51 11.85
N TYR A 156 -1.16 -18.68 11.28
CA TYR A 156 -1.61 -18.90 9.92
C TYR A 156 -2.97 -19.57 9.90
N TYR A 157 -3.87 -19.02 9.11
CA TYR A 157 -5.21 -19.51 8.83
C TYR A 157 -5.40 -19.71 7.34
N LYS A 158 -6.21 -20.71 6.95
CA LYS A 158 -6.61 -20.95 5.56
C LYS A 158 -8.13 -20.94 5.42
N SER A 159 -8.61 -20.66 4.23
CA SER A 159 -10.01 -20.68 3.87
C SER A 159 -10.19 -20.95 2.38
N ALA A 160 -11.23 -21.70 2.03
CA ALA A 160 -11.66 -21.89 0.65
C ALA A 160 -12.56 -20.74 0.15
N ASP A 161 -13.34 -20.15 1.04
CA ASP A 161 -14.41 -19.20 0.72
C ASP A 161 -14.20 -17.79 1.26
N GLY A 162 -13.20 -17.60 2.16
CA GLY A 162 -12.92 -16.32 2.82
C GLY A 162 -13.92 -15.96 3.92
N ILE A 163 -14.74 -16.92 4.35
CA ILE A 163 -15.73 -16.76 5.40
C ILE A 163 -15.40 -17.70 6.55
N HIS A 164 -15.12 -18.96 6.25
CA HIS A 164 -14.75 -19.97 7.24
C HIS A 164 -13.23 -20.14 7.24
N PHE A 165 -12.61 -19.75 8.35
CA PHE A 165 -11.16 -19.82 8.51
C PHE A 165 -10.77 -20.92 9.47
N ASP A 166 -9.90 -21.82 9.00
CA ASP A 166 -9.30 -22.90 9.80
C ASP A 166 -7.90 -22.49 10.25
N TYR A 167 -7.64 -22.57 11.54
CA TYR A 167 -6.30 -22.39 12.08
C TYR A 167 -5.39 -23.55 11.68
N VAL A 168 -4.27 -23.24 11.04
CA VAL A 168 -3.30 -24.24 10.58
C VAL A 168 -2.16 -24.42 11.57
N GLY A 169 -1.66 -23.32 12.16
CA GLY A 169 -0.54 -23.35 13.08
C GLY A 169 0.20 -22.03 13.18
N GLU A 170 1.30 -22.05 13.92
CA GLU A 170 2.23 -20.93 14.03
C GLU A 170 3.20 -20.94 12.87
N MET A 171 3.45 -19.77 12.26
CA MET A 171 4.47 -19.62 11.24
C MET A 171 5.86 -19.62 11.87
N PRO A 172 6.83 -20.40 11.33
CA PRO A 172 8.16 -20.52 11.90
C PRO A 172 9.08 -19.35 11.49
N VAL A 173 8.64 -18.12 11.75
CA VAL A 173 9.35 -16.89 11.44
C VAL A 173 9.65 -16.10 12.71
N LYS A 174 10.72 -15.32 12.69
CA LYS A 174 11.09 -14.43 13.79
C LYS A 174 10.66 -13.01 13.47
N GLY A 175 10.08 -12.31 14.45
CA GLY A 175 9.65 -10.92 14.28
C GLY A 175 8.87 -10.40 15.46
N THR A 176 8.41 -9.18 15.33
CA THR A 176 7.57 -8.50 16.33
C THR A 176 6.24 -8.16 15.68
N PHE A 177 5.32 -9.08 15.71
CA PHE A 177 4.16 -9.13 14.83
C PHE A 177 2.98 -8.22 15.20
N ASP A 178 3.12 -7.36 16.19
CA ASP A 178 2.11 -6.36 16.56
C ASP A 178 1.99 -5.27 15.49
N SER A 179 1.60 -5.67 14.30
CA SER A 179 1.36 -4.84 13.12
C SER A 179 0.73 -5.68 12.01
N HIS A 180 0.49 -5.06 10.86
CA HIS A 180 0.01 -5.75 9.67
C HIS A 180 1.18 -6.49 8.99
N ASN A 181 1.15 -7.82 9.05
CA ASN A 181 2.15 -8.71 8.44
C ASN A 181 1.53 -9.28 7.16
N LEU A 182 2.11 -8.95 6.01
CA LEU A 182 1.50 -9.20 4.70
C LEU A 182 2.28 -10.22 3.90
N VAL A 183 1.59 -11.19 3.36
CA VAL A 183 2.16 -12.15 2.41
C VAL A 183 1.62 -11.90 1.02
N MET A 184 2.45 -12.14 0.01
CA MET A 184 2.03 -12.18 -1.39
C MET A 184 2.83 -13.22 -2.17
N TRP A 185 2.26 -13.74 -3.25
CA TRP A 185 2.97 -14.56 -4.22
C TRP A 185 3.72 -13.66 -5.22
N ASN A 186 4.99 -13.96 -5.45
CA ASN A 186 5.78 -13.33 -6.51
C ASN A 186 5.96 -14.33 -7.67
N PRO A 187 5.24 -14.19 -8.79
CA PRO A 187 5.31 -15.13 -9.90
C PRO A 187 6.65 -15.13 -10.63
N LYS A 188 7.43 -14.03 -10.55
CA LYS A 188 8.75 -13.92 -11.19
C LYS A 188 9.78 -14.79 -10.48
N THR A 189 9.79 -14.78 -9.15
CA THR A 189 10.69 -15.61 -8.34
C THR A 189 10.09 -16.96 -7.97
N ARG A 190 8.77 -17.16 -8.17
CA ARG A 190 7.97 -18.31 -7.71
C ARG A 190 8.13 -18.54 -6.21
N LYS A 191 8.07 -17.46 -5.43
CA LYS A 191 8.18 -17.47 -3.96
C LYS A 191 7.10 -16.59 -3.33
N TYR A 192 6.71 -16.96 -2.13
CA TYR A 192 5.96 -16.09 -1.25
C TYR A 192 6.91 -15.08 -0.62
N HIS A 193 6.49 -13.84 -0.54
CA HIS A 193 7.14 -12.76 0.17
C HIS A 193 6.30 -12.39 1.38
N LEU A 194 6.85 -12.54 2.57
CA LEU A 194 6.25 -12.08 3.83
C LEU A 194 6.97 -10.81 4.27
N TYR A 195 6.24 -9.71 4.28
CA TYR A 195 6.70 -8.46 4.87
C TYR A 195 6.16 -8.35 6.30
N LEU A 196 7.06 -8.31 7.25
CA LEU A 196 6.76 -8.31 8.67
C LEU A 196 7.47 -7.17 9.40
N ARG A 197 6.95 -6.82 10.58
CA ARG A 197 7.57 -5.82 11.44
C ARG A 197 8.62 -6.46 12.34
N ASN A 198 9.72 -5.70 12.51
CA ASN A 198 10.66 -5.91 13.60
C ASN A 198 11.15 -4.56 14.14
N PHE A 199 12.24 -4.56 14.89
CA PHE A 199 12.85 -3.36 15.44
C PHE A 199 14.37 -3.45 15.32
N HIS A 200 14.99 -2.31 15.08
CA HIS A 200 16.44 -2.15 15.14
C HIS A 200 16.81 -0.97 16.06
N MET A 201 18.04 -0.99 16.53
CA MET A 201 18.64 0.09 17.30
C MET A 201 19.27 1.13 16.36
N GLU A 202 19.63 2.29 16.90
CA GLU A 202 20.28 3.38 16.16
C GLU A 202 21.60 2.93 15.46
N ASP A 203 22.30 1.96 16.03
CA ASP A 203 23.50 1.36 15.43
C ASP A 203 23.22 0.30 14.34
N GLY A 204 21.93 0.11 13.99
CA GLY A 204 21.47 -0.85 13.00
C GLY A 204 21.35 -2.29 13.49
N THR A 205 21.74 -2.59 14.73
CA THR A 205 21.58 -3.94 15.31
C THR A 205 20.13 -4.22 15.69
N ASP A 206 19.78 -5.51 15.75
CA ASP A 206 18.46 -5.93 16.20
C ASP A 206 18.24 -5.60 17.68
N ARG A 207 17.01 -5.19 18.01
CA ARG A 207 16.64 -4.98 19.41
C ARG A 207 16.70 -6.29 20.18
N ASP A 208 17.45 -6.30 21.28
CA ASP A 208 17.49 -7.40 22.23
C ASP A 208 16.36 -7.27 23.26
N TRP A 209 15.29 -8.04 23.08
CA TRP A 209 14.12 -8.03 23.96
C TRP A 209 14.36 -8.61 25.35
N SER A 210 15.48 -9.28 25.58
CA SER A 210 15.87 -9.77 26.92
C SER A 210 16.38 -8.63 27.83
N LYS A 211 16.72 -7.47 27.24
CA LYS A 211 17.20 -6.32 27.96
C LYS A 211 16.07 -5.30 28.19
N PRO A 212 15.71 -4.98 29.43
CA PRO A 212 14.77 -3.91 29.72
C PRO A 212 15.34 -2.54 29.28
N GLY A 213 14.49 -1.66 28.75
CA GLY A 213 14.83 -0.24 28.53
C GLY A 213 15.41 0.13 27.17
N ALA A 214 15.29 -0.69 26.13
CA ALA A 214 15.62 -0.26 24.77
C ALA A 214 14.58 0.74 24.23
N ILE A 215 14.58 1.96 24.76
CA ILE A 215 13.59 3.01 24.46
C ILE A 215 13.79 3.62 23.06
N ASN A 216 14.98 3.46 22.45
CA ASN A 216 15.35 4.10 21.19
C ASN A 216 15.32 3.13 19.99
N ALA A 217 14.59 2.02 20.05
CA ALA A 217 14.46 1.14 18.92
C ALA A 217 13.41 1.67 17.94
N LEU A 218 13.76 1.70 16.66
CA LEU A 218 12.88 2.07 15.56
C LEU A 218 12.21 0.82 14.96
N ARG A 219 10.94 0.94 14.61
CA ARG A 219 10.22 -0.10 13.86
C ARG A 219 10.75 -0.18 12.44
N ASP A 220 11.02 -1.40 11.99
CA ASP A 220 11.45 -1.66 10.62
C ASP A 220 10.53 -2.68 9.93
N VAL A 221 10.71 -2.78 8.63
CA VAL A 221 10.05 -3.76 7.77
C VAL A 221 11.09 -4.77 7.31
N ARG A 222 10.75 -6.06 7.40
CA ARG A 222 11.62 -7.15 6.96
C ARG A 222 10.93 -8.05 5.97
N LEU A 223 11.71 -8.58 5.05
CA LEU A 223 11.28 -9.58 4.08
C LEU A 223 11.76 -10.97 4.52
N SER A 224 10.85 -11.92 4.58
CA SER A 224 11.12 -13.36 4.61
C SER A 224 10.48 -14.01 3.38
N VAL A 225 11.13 -15.01 2.82
CA VAL A 225 10.65 -15.68 1.60
C VAL A 225 10.44 -17.17 1.82
N SER A 226 9.48 -17.75 1.09
CA SER A 226 9.14 -19.17 1.13
C SER A 226 8.73 -19.69 -0.25
N GLU A 227 9.05 -20.94 -0.56
CA GLU A 227 8.57 -21.61 -1.77
C GLU A 227 7.25 -22.35 -1.55
N ASP A 228 6.95 -22.75 -0.32
CA ASP A 228 5.85 -23.66 0.04
C ASP A 228 4.89 -23.12 1.11
N PHE A 229 5.09 -21.90 1.58
CA PHE A 229 4.34 -21.28 2.69
C PHE A 229 4.61 -21.92 4.07
N ILE A 230 5.52 -22.90 4.16
CA ILE A 230 5.85 -23.65 5.40
C ILE A 230 7.25 -23.31 5.87
N HIS A 231 8.23 -23.35 4.96
CA HIS A 231 9.63 -23.08 5.27
C HIS A 231 9.98 -21.65 4.86
N TRP A 232 10.32 -20.82 5.83
CA TRP A 232 10.60 -19.39 5.63
C TRP A 232 12.07 -19.09 5.88
N SER A 233 12.64 -18.20 5.09
CA SER A 233 14.00 -17.69 5.33
C SER A 233 14.07 -16.85 6.61
N GLU A 234 15.27 -16.64 7.16
CA GLU A 234 15.48 -15.61 8.18
C GLU A 234 15.05 -14.24 7.60
N PRO A 235 14.29 -13.43 8.36
CA PRO A 235 13.83 -12.13 7.90
C PRO A 235 14.97 -11.11 7.76
N GLU A 236 15.11 -10.50 6.59
CA GLU A 236 16.09 -9.47 6.31
C GLU A 236 15.45 -8.09 6.23
N LYS A 237 16.09 -7.06 6.83
CA LYS A 237 15.60 -5.67 6.78
C LYS A 237 15.61 -5.20 5.33
N ILE A 238 14.45 -4.69 4.83
CA ILE A 238 14.40 -4.07 3.51
C ILE A 238 15.32 -2.84 3.47
N GLN A 239 15.81 -2.52 2.30
CA GLN A 239 16.79 -1.46 2.09
C GLN A 239 16.13 -0.26 1.43
N TYR A 240 16.55 0.93 1.80
CA TYR A 240 16.12 2.16 1.16
C TYR A 240 17.29 2.77 0.38
N GLN A 241 16.99 3.69 -0.54
CA GLN A 241 17.99 4.45 -1.26
C GLN A 241 18.93 5.19 -0.30
N GLU A 242 20.16 5.45 -0.74
CA GLU A 242 21.16 6.16 0.05
C GLU A 242 20.66 7.53 0.55
N ASN A 243 21.16 7.95 1.71
CA ASN A 243 20.83 9.22 2.37
C ASN A 243 19.35 9.39 2.77
N THR A 244 18.59 8.30 2.85
CA THR A 244 17.22 8.30 3.33
C THR A 244 17.21 8.31 4.85
N PRO A 245 16.52 9.26 5.52
CA PRO A 245 16.38 9.25 6.97
C PRO A 245 15.74 7.97 7.48
N ASP A 246 16.19 7.49 8.62
CA ASP A 246 15.59 6.34 9.27
C ASP A 246 14.32 6.77 10.01
N TYR A 247 13.19 6.17 9.65
CA TYR A 247 11.89 6.47 10.24
C TYR A 247 11.31 5.23 10.93
N ASP A 248 10.45 5.49 11.90
CA ASP A 248 9.68 4.48 12.62
C ASP A 248 8.53 3.98 11.72
N MET A 249 8.74 2.88 10.97
CA MET A 249 7.76 2.31 10.03
C MET A 249 6.78 1.40 10.76
N TYR A 250 5.60 1.92 11.06
CA TYR A 250 4.61 1.22 11.88
C TYR A 250 3.95 0.06 11.13
N THR A 251 3.50 0.30 9.89
CA THR A 251 3.00 -0.75 8.97
C THR A 251 3.84 -0.79 7.71
N ASN A 252 3.62 -1.76 6.83
CA ASN A 252 4.34 -1.84 5.57
C ASN A 252 3.44 -1.64 4.34
N GLN A 253 2.25 -2.24 4.32
CA GLN A 253 1.28 -2.21 3.20
C GLN A 253 1.92 -2.40 1.83
N ILE A 254 2.90 -3.32 1.77
CA ILE A 254 3.57 -3.66 0.53
C ILE A 254 2.72 -4.65 -0.25
N SER A 255 2.54 -4.38 -1.54
CA SER A 255 1.86 -5.25 -2.49
C SER A 255 2.53 -5.20 -3.86
N ARG A 256 2.25 -6.19 -4.70
CA ARG A 256 2.58 -6.07 -6.12
C ARG A 256 1.56 -5.17 -6.80
N TYR A 257 2.04 -4.29 -7.65
CA TYR A 257 1.15 -3.46 -8.45
C TYR A 257 0.50 -4.31 -9.55
N PRO A 258 -0.85 -4.31 -9.68
CA PRO A 258 -1.52 -5.28 -10.56
C PRO A 258 -1.31 -5.02 -12.06
N ARG A 259 -0.85 -3.83 -12.44
CA ARG A 259 -0.74 -3.41 -13.85
C ARG A 259 0.71 -3.40 -14.39
N ALA A 260 1.71 -3.55 -13.51
CA ALA A 260 3.12 -3.55 -13.89
C ALA A 260 3.96 -4.40 -12.92
N ASP A 261 5.12 -4.86 -13.38
CA ASP A 261 6.05 -5.65 -12.55
C ASP A 261 6.86 -4.75 -11.60
N ILE A 262 6.17 -4.27 -10.57
CA ILE A 262 6.73 -3.42 -9.53
C ILE A 262 6.00 -3.65 -8.20
N PHE A 263 6.73 -3.53 -7.10
CA PHE A 263 6.16 -3.48 -5.76
C PHE A 263 5.87 -2.03 -5.38
N ILE A 264 4.78 -1.84 -4.68
CA ILE A 264 4.40 -0.57 -4.08
C ILE A 264 4.10 -0.78 -2.60
N GLY A 265 4.60 0.11 -1.76
CA GLY A 265 4.32 0.12 -0.34
C GLY A 265 3.77 1.48 0.09
N MET A 266 2.79 1.43 0.97
CA MET A 266 2.18 2.60 1.60
C MET A 266 2.32 2.49 3.13
N PRO A 267 3.57 2.44 3.66
CA PRO A 267 3.78 2.27 5.08
C PRO A 267 3.29 3.48 5.87
N THR A 268 2.69 3.19 7.01
CA THR A 268 2.39 4.22 8.00
C THR A 268 3.66 4.57 8.75
N ARG A 269 4.03 5.85 8.73
CA ARG A 269 5.13 6.40 9.50
C ARG A 269 4.61 6.85 10.87
N TYR A 270 5.29 6.41 11.93
CA TYR A 270 5.00 6.80 13.30
C TYR A 270 5.94 7.93 13.72
N CYS A 271 5.37 9.05 14.17
CA CYS A 271 6.11 10.23 14.61
C CYS A 271 5.75 10.57 16.05
N ASP A 272 6.70 10.45 16.97
CA ASP A 272 6.57 10.97 18.32
C ASP A 272 6.99 12.44 18.34
N ARG A 273 6.01 13.34 18.42
CA ARG A 273 6.25 14.80 18.42
C ARG A 273 6.70 15.35 19.76
N LYS A 274 6.59 14.57 20.82
CA LYS A 274 6.81 15.00 22.21
C LYS A 274 6.00 16.26 22.57
N LEU A 275 6.04 16.66 23.81
CA LEU A 275 5.31 17.85 24.33
C LEU A 275 5.83 19.20 23.85
N GLU A 276 6.98 19.22 23.20
CA GLU A 276 7.65 20.46 22.77
C GLU A 276 6.98 21.13 21.55
N ALA A 277 6.01 20.46 20.89
CA ALA A 277 5.27 21.07 19.80
C ALA A 277 4.38 22.21 20.32
N ALA A 278 4.67 23.44 19.91
CA ALA A 278 3.98 24.64 20.37
C ALA A 278 2.47 24.65 20.09
N ASN A 279 2.06 23.90 19.08
CA ASN A 279 0.65 23.77 18.67
C ASN A 279 -0.10 22.65 19.41
N TYR A 280 0.54 21.89 20.28
CA TYR A 280 -0.08 20.76 20.98
C TYR A 280 -1.45 21.10 21.59
N LYS A 281 -1.55 22.27 22.23
CA LYS A 281 -2.79 22.77 22.83
C LYS A 281 -3.92 23.08 21.85
N TYR A 282 -3.62 23.15 20.56
CA TYR A 282 -4.58 23.42 19.49
C TYR A 282 -5.01 22.14 18.76
N LEU A 283 -4.41 21.00 19.08
CA LEU A 283 -4.81 19.73 18.44
C LEU A 283 -6.27 19.42 18.73
N PRO A 284 -6.97 18.82 17.80
CA PRO A 284 -8.37 18.48 17.96
C PRO A 284 -8.64 17.72 19.25
N GLN A 285 -9.64 18.17 19.98
CA GLN A 285 -10.15 17.55 21.20
C GLN A 285 -11.56 17.10 20.90
N TRP A 286 -11.68 15.84 20.68
CA TRP A 286 -12.91 15.24 20.27
C TRP A 286 -14.02 15.32 21.34
N ASP A 287 -13.73 14.91 22.57
CA ASP A 287 -14.51 15.15 23.78
C ASP A 287 -13.55 15.24 24.96
N GLY A 288 -13.89 15.64 26.08
CA GLY A 288 -13.01 15.74 27.24
C GLY A 288 -12.25 14.45 27.59
N THR A 289 -12.73 13.29 27.13
CA THR A 289 -12.11 11.98 27.35
C THR A 289 -10.82 11.82 26.57
N MET A 290 -10.79 12.26 25.29
CA MET A 290 -9.59 12.15 24.46
C MET A 290 -8.46 13.00 24.98
N MET A 291 -8.74 14.22 25.41
CA MET A 291 -7.75 15.09 26.07
C MET A 291 -7.25 14.47 27.38
N LYS A 292 -8.15 13.95 28.19
CA LYS A 292 -7.79 13.26 29.43
C LYS A 292 -6.86 12.08 29.17
N ASN A 293 -7.15 11.27 28.17
CA ASN A 293 -6.31 10.14 27.78
C ASN A 293 -4.93 10.61 27.33
N ARG A 294 -4.84 11.66 26.49
CA ARG A 294 -3.55 12.25 26.08
C ARG A 294 -2.75 12.72 27.29
N LEU A 295 -3.35 13.46 28.20
CA LEU A 295 -2.66 13.94 29.41
C LEU A 295 -2.20 12.77 30.30
N THR A 296 -3.02 11.74 30.46
CA THR A 296 -2.65 10.53 31.22
C THR A 296 -1.45 9.82 30.58
N TYR A 297 -1.40 9.68 29.27
CA TYR A 297 -0.28 9.10 28.55
C TYR A 297 0.99 9.94 28.71
N LEU A 298 0.87 11.25 28.66
CA LEU A 298 2.00 12.18 28.87
C LEU A 298 2.57 12.09 30.28
N GLU A 299 1.71 12.03 31.29
CA GLU A 299 2.10 11.89 32.70
C GLU A 299 2.80 10.55 32.99
N ASN A 300 2.49 9.51 32.24
CA ASN A 300 3.07 8.18 32.36
C ASN A 300 4.24 7.90 31.40
N ASP A 301 4.75 8.94 30.73
CA ASP A 301 5.80 8.83 29.70
C ASP A 301 5.43 7.89 28.55
N ASP A 302 4.14 7.80 28.24
CA ASP A 302 3.62 6.98 27.15
C ASP A 302 3.62 7.77 25.84
N ARG A 303 4.37 7.26 24.87
CA ARG A 303 4.53 7.87 23.54
C ARG A 303 3.22 7.99 22.76
N THR A 304 2.21 7.19 23.03
CA THR A 304 0.95 7.20 22.27
C THR A 304 0.20 8.53 22.33
N GLY A 305 0.29 9.23 23.45
CA GLY A 305 -0.35 10.55 23.60
C GLY A 305 0.26 11.66 22.75
N THR A 306 1.53 11.53 22.36
CA THR A 306 2.28 12.50 21.55
C THR A 306 2.58 11.99 20.13
N ALA A 307 2.17 10.76 19.82
CA ALA A 307 2.40 10.14 18.54
C ALA A 307 1.32 10.51 17.52
N PHE A 308 1.78 10.78 16.31
CA PHE A 308 0.97 11.02 15.13
C PHE A 308 1.43 10.07 14.03
N THR A 309 0.52 9.76 13.13
CA THR A 309 0.81 8.88 12.01
C THR A 309 0.39 9.52 10.70
N ASP A 310 1.22 9.34 9.69
CA ASP A 310 0.93 9.62 8.29
C ASP A 310 1.40 8.44 7.43
N CYS A 311 1.12 8.47 6.15
CA CYS A 311 1.56 7.45 5.22
C CYS A 311 2.58 8.02 4.24
N VAL A 312 3.69 7.31 4.03
CA VAL A 312 4.67 7.60 2.96
C VAL A 312 4.50 6.60 1.81
N LEU A 313 5.15 6.87 0.69
CA LEU A 313 5.08 6.03 -0.50
C LEU A 313 6.46 5.45 -0.81
N MET A 314 6.51 4.19 -1.20
CA MET A 314 7.74 3.52 -1.62
C MET A 314 7.50 2.53 -2.75
N THR A 315 8.48 2.36 -3.62
CA THR A 315 8.41 1.45 -4.77
C THR A 315 9.67 0.61 -4.87
N SER A 316 9.56 -0.59 -5.45
CA SER A 316 10.69 -1.51 -5.63
C SER A 316 10.49 -2.40 -6.85
N ARG A 317 11.57 -2.68 -7.60
CA ARG A 317 11.56 -3.64 -8.71
C ARG A 317 11.87 -5.07 -8.29
N ASP A 318 12.47 -5.26 -7.12
CA ASP A 318 12.87 -6.58 -6.61
C ASP A 318 12.18 -7.00 -5.31
N GLY A 319 11.50 -6.06 -4.64
CA GLY A 319 10.82 -6.28 -3.37
C GLY A 319 11.74 -6.24 -2.14
N MET A 320 13.02 -5.90 -2.31
CA MET A 320 14.01 -5.78 -1.23
C MET A 320 14.59 -4.36 -1.14
N HIS A 321 14.90 -3.75 -2.28
CA HIS A 321 15.43 -2.40 -2.37
C HIS A 321 14.31 -1.44 -2.78
N PHE A 322 13.97 -0.52 -1.89
CA PHE A 322 12.86 0.41 -2.07
C PHE A 322 13.34 1.85 -2.24
N ASN A 323 12.78 2.54 -3.21
CA ASN A 323 12.81 3.99 -3.29
C ASN A 323 11.64 4.53 -2.46
N ARG A 324 11.92 5.22 -1.36
CA ARG A 324 10.92 5.76 -0.44
C ARG A 324 10.92 7.29 -0.48
N THR A 325 9.75 7.90 -0.49
CA THR A 325 9.63 9.35 -0.28
C THR A 325 9.77 9.70 1.21
N ASP A 326 10.31 10.87 1.48
CA ASP A 326 10.33 11.46 2.82
C ASP A 326 9.09 12.32 3.07
N GLU A 327 8.44 12.77 2.02
CA GLU A 327 7.17 13.49 2.11
C GLU A 327 6.01 12.54 2.39
N GLY A 328 5.08 12.97 3.25
CA GLY A 328 3.84 12.22 3.49
C GLY A 328 3.02 12.09 2.21
N PHE A 329 2.76 10.87 1.77
CA PHE A 329 1.86 10.58 0.64
C PHE A 329 0.39 10.86 1.01
N LEU A 330 -0.04 10.33 2.15
CA LEU A 330 -1.34 10.62 2.76
C LEU A 330 -1.13 11.16 4.17
N SER A 331 -1.69 12.31 4.46
CA SER A 331 -1.70 12.95 5.79
C SER A 331 -3.12 12.98 6.34
N PRO A 332 -3.31 13.17 7.65
CA PRO A 332 -4.65 13.17 8.27
C PRO A 332 -5.60 14.24 7.72
N GLY A 333 -5.10 15.20 6.95
CA GLY A 333 -5.89 16.28 6.37
C GLY A 333 -6.20 17.43 7.34
N PRO A 334 -7.13 18.33 7.00
CA PRO A 334 -7.55 19.40 7.89
C PRO A 334 -8.10 18.88 9.21
N GLU A 335 -7.79 19.58 10.32
CA GLU A 335 -8.26 19.22 11.64
C GLU A 335 -9.79 19.21 11.70
N ASN A 336 -10.38 18.10 12.17
CA ASN A 336 -11.84 17.91 12.22
C ASN A 336 -12.35 17.40 13.58
N GLY A 337 -11.48 17.32 14.60
CA GLY A 337 -11.80 16.79 15.91
C GLY A 337 -11.64 15.28 16.08
N TYR A 338 -11.39 14.53 14.98
CA TYR A 338 -11.29 13.07 14.98
C TYR A 338 -9.98 12.57 14.35
N ASN A 339 -9.20 13.44 13.75
CA ASN A 339 -7.89 13.17 13.14
C ASN A 339 -6.75 13.86 13.92
N TRP A 340 -5.52 13.73 13.44
CA TRP A 340 -4.29 14.15 14.12
C TRP A 340 -4.13 13.42 15.46
N ILE A 341 -4.32 12.11 15.39
CA ILE A 341 -4.17 11.19 16.51
C ILE A 341 -3.33 9.99 16.07
N TYR A 342 -2.90 9.19 17.05
CA TYR A 342 -2.29 7.90 16.76
C TYR A 342 -3.27 6.98 16.02
N GLY A 343 -2.82 6.38 14.93
CA GLY A 343 -3.60 5.42 14.14
C GLY A 343 -4.22 5.97 12.86
N ASP A 344 -4.02 7.25 12.53
CA ASP A 344 -4.42 7.80 11.25
C ASP A 344 -3.60 7.21 10.08
N CYS A 345 -4.19 7.17 8.89
CA CYS A 345 -3.52 6.83 7.63
C CYS A 345 -2.98 5.38 7.55
N TYR A 346 -3.65 4.41 8.17
CA TYR A 346 -3.37 2.98 7.98
C TYR A 346 -3.98 2.51 6.67
N VAL A 347 -3.25 2.73 5.57
CA VAL A 347 -3.74 2.48 4.21
C VAL A 347 -3.76 0.99 3.90
N THR A 348 -4.74 0.55 3.11
CA THR A 348 -4.81 -0.80 2.56
C THR A 348 -5.40 -0.83 1.16
N GLY A 349 -5.06 -1.90 0.46
CA GLY A 349 -5.60 -2.26 -0.83
C GLY A 349 -5.18 -1.31 -1.95
N ILE A 350 -5.18 -1.82 -3.13
CA ILE A 350 -5.16 -1.06 -4.39
C ILE A 350 -6.10 -1.81 -5.32
N CYS A 351 -7.17 -1.16 -5.75
CA CYS A 351 -8.08 -1.75 -6.71
C CYS A 351 -8.54 -0.72 -7.74
N GLU A 352 -8.85 -1.21 -8.92
CA GLU A 352 -9.42 -0.39 -9.97
C GLU A 352 -10.92 -0.18 -9.73
N THR A 353 -11.36 1.07 -9.79
CA THR A 353 -12.77 1.47 -9.65
C THR A 353 -13.15 2.38 -10.80
N ALA A 354 -14.41 2.32 -11.22
CA ALA A 354 -14.90 3.24 -12.25
C ALA A 354 -14.82 4.70 -11.80
N GLY A 355 -14.61 5.62 -12.72
CA GLY A 355 -14.72 7.05 -12.48
C GLY A 355 -16.10 7.43 -11.90
N ASP A 356 -16.22 8.60 -11.30
CA ASP A 356 -17.44 9.02 -10.62
C ASP A 356 -18.48 9.63 -11.59
N TRP A 357 -18.01 10.07 -12.77
CA TRP A 357 -18.86 10.67 -13.81
C TRP A 357 -18.93 9.81 -15.07
N PRO A 358 -20.03 9.82 -15.80
CA PRO A 358 -20.14 9.10 -17.07
C PRO A 358 -19.02 9.48 -18.06
N GLY A 359 -18.30 8.49 -18.55
CA GLY A 359 -17.19 8.68 -19.49
C GLY A 359 -15.84 9.00 -18.86
N GLU A 360 -15.76 9.18 -17.55
CA GLU A 360 -14.47 9.24 -16.87
C GLU A 360 -13.75 7.89 -16.92
N PRO A 361 -12.42 7.90 -17.07
CA PRO A 361 -11.63 6.68 -16.99
C PRO A 361 -11.68 6.13 -15.57
N ASN A 362 -11.32 4.84 -15.44
CA ASN A 362 -11.12 4.20 -14.16
C ASN A 362 -9.99 4.89 -13.36
N GLU A 363 -10.06 4.77 -12.05
CA GLU A 363 -9.07 5.27 -11.09
C GLU A 363 -8.63 4.14 -10.14
N LEU A 364 -7.52 4.33 -9.46
CA LEU A 364 -7.05 3.40 -8.43
C LEU A 364 -7.59 3.86 -7.08
N SER A 365 -8.35 3.00 -6.42
CA SER A 365 -8.86 3.19 -5.07
C SER A 365 -8.03 2.46 -4.04
N PHE A 366 -7.88 3.07 -2.87
CA PHE A 366 -7.36 2.46 -1.66
C PHE A 366 -8.08 3.05 -0.43
N TYR A 367 -7.87 2.43 0.73
CA TYR A 367 -8.74 2.68 1.88
C TYR A 367 -7.92 2.87 3.14
N THR A 368 -8.46 3.66 4.08
CA THR A 368 -7.93 3.81 5.43
C THR A 368 -9.08 4.05 6.40
N PHE A 369 -8.95 3.53 7.62
CA PHE A 369 -9.84 3.96 8.70
C PHE A 369 -9.42 5.35 9.18
N ASP A 370 -10.41 6.19 9.44
CA ASP A 370 -10.25 7.51 10.05
C ASP A 370 -10.74 7.47 11.51
N GLY A 371 -10.20 8.33 12.35
CA GLY A 371 -10.70 8.50 13.71
C GLY A 371 -10.41 7.34 14.67
N CYS A 372 -9.24 6.71 14.59
CA CYS A 372 -8.86 5.61 15.46
C CYS A 372 -9.08 5.94 16.95
N GLY A 373 -9.83 5.09 17.67
CA GLY A 373 -10.16 5.31 19.08
C GLY A 373 -11.18 6.42 19.35
N THR A 374 -11.80 6.99 18.32
CA THR A 374 -12.90 7.96 18.43
C THR A 374 -14.26 7.31 18.20
N ARG A 375 -15.35 8.09 18.35
CA ARG A 375 -16.71 7.63 18.05
C ARG A 375 -16.98 7.45 16.55
N ILE A 376 -16.16 8.09 15.70
CA ILE A 376 -16.27 8.03 14.25
C ILE A 376 -15.01 7.33 13.78
N ASN A 377 -15.16 6.12 13.28
CA ASN A 377 -14.05 5.31 12.80
C ASN A 377 -14.52 4.58 11.54
N ASP A 378 -14.75 5.35 10.50
CA ASP A 378 -15.26 4.85 9.22
C ASP A 378 -14.11 4.51 8.26
N LEU A 379 -14.36 3.58 7.34
CA LEU A 379 -13.44 3.27 6.26
C LEU A 379 -13.63 4.28 5.13
N LEU A 380 -12.59 5.06 4.86
CA LEU A 380 -12.58 6.08 3.82
C LEU A 380 -11.93 5.57 2.55
N ARG A 381 -12.49 5.93 1.39
CA ARG A 381 -11.91 5.70 0.08
C ARG A 381 -11.13 6.93 -0.37
N TYR A 382 -9.93 6.66 -0.87
CA TYR A 382 -9.07 7.61 -1.57
C TYR A 382 -8.76 7.09 -2.96
N THR A 383 -8.46 7.99 -3.88
CA THR A 383 -8.10 7.62 -5.24
C THR A 383 -6.87 8.37 -5.74
N VAL A 384 -6.19 7.72 -6.67
CA VAL A 384 -5.22 8.33 -7.58
C VAL A 384 -5.58 7.93 -9.01
N ARG A 385 -5.07 8.67 -9.97
CA ARG A 385 -5.13 8.31 -11.39
C ARG A 385 -4.59 6.89 -11.60
N MET A 386 -5.07 6.18 -12.61
CA MET A 386 -4.44 4.93 -13.06
C MET A 386 -2.95 5.15 -13.29
N ASP A 387 -2.10 4.29 -12.69
CA ASP A 387 -0.63 4.41 -12.69
C ASP A 387 -0.07 5.73 -12.11
N GLY A 388 -0.90 6.55 -11.47
CA GLY A 388 -0.62 7.94 -11.13
C GLY A 388 -0.06 8.17 -9.73
N PHE A 389 0.71 7.25 -9.15
CA PHE A 389 1.41 7.51 -7.89
C PHE A 389 2.58 8.46 -8.06
N TYR A 390 3.31 8.30 -9.16
CA TYR A 390 4.37 9.20 -9.61
C TYR A 390 4.25 9.45 -11.12
N SER A 391 4.93 10.49 -11.59
CA SER A 391 5.15 10.76 -13.01
C SER A 391 6.57 11.26 -13.25
N TRP A 392 7.06 11.10 -14.47
CA TRP A 392 8.14 11.92 -14.97
C TRP A 392 7.54 13.24 -15.42
N ARG A 393 7.86 14.32 -14.72
CA ARG A 393 7.29 15.65 -14.93
C ARG A 393 8.28 16.58 -15.60
N GLY A 394 7.92 17.09 -16.80
CA GLY A 394 8.57 18.24 -17.43
C GLY A 394 7.75 19.52 -17.20
N ASP A 395 8.41 20.58 -16.74
CA ASP A 395 7.77 21.88 -16.54
C ASP A 395 7.51 22.60 -17.85
N PHE A 396 6.91 23.80 -17.83
CA PHE A 396 6.57 24.60 -19.01
C PHE A 396 7.78 24.92 -19.89
N GLY A 397 8.97 25.06 -19.32
CA GLY A 397 10.21 25.26 -20.06
C GLY A 397 10.69 24.07 -20.88
N GLY A 398 10.06 22.93 -20.69
CA GLY A 398 10.40 21.68 -21.35
C GLY A 398 11.50 20.90 -20.63
N GLY A 399 11.38 19.58 -20.71
CA GLY A 399 12.38 18.64 -20.23
C GLY A 399 12.60 17.51 -21.22
N GLU A 400 13.74 16.85 -21.13
CA GLU A 400 14.10 15.73 -22.00
C GLU A 400 14.60 14.54 -21.20
N ILE A 401 14.24 13.36 -21.65
CA ILE A 401 14.71 12.07 -21.13
C ILE A 401 15.27 11.26 -22.29
N LEU A 402 16.43 10.64 -22.08
CA LEU A 402 16.91 9.53 -22.87
C LEU A 402 16.95 8.28 -22.00
N THR A 403 16.26 7.22 -22.43
CA THR A 403 16.28 5.96 -21.69
C THR A 403 17.57 5.18 -21.87
N LYS A 404 17.86 4.28 -20.95
CA LYS A 404 18.81 3.17 -21.18
C LYS A 404 18.34 2.32 -22.36
N PRO A 405 19.22 1.52 -22.98
CA PRO A 405 18.81 0.54 -23.97
C PRO A 405 17.79 -0.41 -23.40
N MET A 406 16.67 -0.60 -24.11
CA MET A 406 15.59 -1.49 -23.72
C MET A 406 15.15 -2.35 -24.89
N THR A 407 14.56 -3.51 -24.60
CA THR A 407 13.81 -4.33 -25.58
C THR A 407 12.34 -4.35 -25.19
N PHE A 408 11.48 -4.45 -26.16
CA PHE A 408 10.05 -4.68 -25.98
C PHE A 408 9.56 -5.73 -26.95
N THR A 409 8.42 -6.32 -26.68
CA THR A 409 7.69 -7.21 -27.58
C THR A 409 6.31 -6.61 -27.81
N GLY A 410 5.92 -6.45 -29.08
CA GLY A 410 4.60 -5.91 -29.43
C GLY A 410 4.63 -5.08 -30.71
N GLU A 411 3.44 -4.70 -31.14
CA GLU A 411 3.21 -3.95 -32.38
C GLU A 411 2.59 -2.57 -32.14
N LYS A 412 2.09 -2.34 -30.92
CA LYS A 412 1.41 -1.11 -30.50
C LYS A 412 2.07 -0.51 -29.28
N MET A 413 1.98 0.80 -29.17
CA MET A 413 2.38 1.54 -27.97
C MET A 413 1.21 2.40 -27.51
N SER A 414 0.97 2.41 -26.21
CA SER A 414 0.05 3.37 -25.58
C SER A 414 0.75 4.10 -24.43
N VAL A 415 0.26 5.30 -24.09
CA VAL A 415 0.79 6.13 -23.03
C VAL A 415 -0.29 6.67 -22.12
N ASN A 416 0.02 6.70 -20.85
CA ASN A 416 -0.73 7.37 -19.81
C ASN A 416 -0.02 8.70 -19.48
N PHE A 417 -0.62 9.82 -19.86
CA PHE A 417 -0.02 11.14 -19.69
C PHE A 417 -1.08 12.22 -19.50
N SER A 418 -0.66 13.36 -18.98
CA SER A 418 -1.47 14.57 -18.97
C SER A 418 -0.63 15.79 -19.30
N THR A 419 -1.21 16.77 -20.00
CA THR A 419 -0.60 18.06 -20.31
C THR A 419 -1.54 19.19 -19.96
N SER A 420 -1.01 20.41 -19.84
CA SER A 420 -1.86 21.59 -19.94
C SER A 420 -2.34 21.81 -21.38
N ALA A 421 -3.16 22.83 -21.60
CA ALA A 421 -3.63 23.21 -22.94
C ALA A 421 -2.50 23.63 -23.90
N LEU A 422 -1.36 24.06 -23.37
CA LEU A 422 -0.14 24.42 -24.13
C LEU A 422 0.97 23.39 -23.99
N GLY A 423 0.76 22.40 -23.13
CA GLY A 423 1.73 21.35 -22.88
C GLY A 423 1.78 20.33 -24.02
N ALA A 424 2.83 19.52 -24.01
CA ALA A 424 3.06 18.52 -25.05
C ALA A 424 3.94 17.36 -24.55
N LEU A 425 3.72 16.20 -25.13
CA LEU A 425 4.61 15.04 -25.08
C LEU A 425 5.05 14.70 -26.50
N ARG A 426 6.34 14.40 -26.69
CA ARG A 426 6.86 13.84 -27.94
C ARG A 426 7.74 12.63 -27.64
N ILE A 427 7.55 11.57 -28.39
CA ILE A 427 8.23 10.30 -28.22
C ILE A 427 8.96 9.95 -29.50
N ARG A 428 10.26 9.68 -29.41
CA ARG A 428 11.05 9.16 -30.50
C ARG A 428 11.78 7.90 -30.11
N PHE A 429 11.86 6.96 -31.03
CA PHE A 429 12.78 5.84 -30.87
C PHE A 429 14.15 6.21 -31.40
N CYS A 430 15.18 5.77 -30.70
CA CYS A 430 16.58 5.94 -31.05
C CYS A 430 17.27 4.59 -31.12
N ASP A 431 18.39 4.54 -31.86
CA ASP A 431 19.32 3.43 -31.81
C ASP A 431 20.04 3.37 -30.44
N GLN A 432 20.94 2.37 -30.26
CA GLN A 432 21.67 2.21 -29.02
C GLN A 432 22.63 3.37 -28.70
N ASP A 433 23.04 4.15 -29.71
CA ASP A 433 23.92 5.30 -29.57
C ASP A 433 23.15 6.60 -29.32
N GLY A 434 21.80 6.56 -29.33
CA GLY A 434 20.91 7.69 -29.09
C GLY A 434 20.55 8.51 -30.33
N ASN A 435 20.86 8.01 -31.54
CA ASN A 435 20.45 8.67 -32.78
C ASN A 435 19.01 8.34 -33.11
N ASP A 436 18.23 9.35 -33.50
CA ASP A 436 16.82 9.19 -33.85
C ASP A 436 16.64 8.21 -35.02
N LEU A 437 15.70 7.27 -34.90
CA LEU A 437 15.35 6.33 -35.96
C LEU A 437 14.27 6.97 -36.87
N ASP A 438 14.57 7.01 -38.17
CA ASP A 438 13.64 7.59 -39.15
C ASP A 438 12.30 6.83 -39.24
N GLY A 439 11.19 7.58 -39.18
CA GLY A 439 9.83 7.05 -39.22
C GLY A 439 9.29 6.60 -37.84
N TYR A 440 10.02 6.85 -36.75
CA TYR A 440 9.60 6.49 -35.38
C TYR A 440 9.53 7.71 -34.44
N ASP A 441 8.89 8.77 -34.93
CA ASP A 441 8.59 9.99 -34.20
C ASP A 441 7.06 10.12 -34.05
N SER A 442 6.56 10.22 -32.82
CA SER A 442 5.10 10.34 -32.54
C SER A 442 4.50 11.66 -33.01
N GLY A 443 5.34 12.65 -33.36
CA GLY A 443 4.89 14.03 -33.39
C GLY A 443 4.47 14.52 -32.00
N THR A 444 3.70 15.61 -31.98
CA THR A 444 3.26 16.24 -30.74
C THR A 444 1.96 15.64 -30.26
N LEU A 445 1.98 15.06 -29.04
CA LEU A 445 0.82 14.57 -28.31
C LEU A 445 0.44 15.61 -27.23
N PHE A 446 -0.86 15.85 -27.05
CA PHE A 446 -1.37 16.71 -25.98
C PHE A 446 -2.71 16.18 -25.45
N GLY A 447 -3.10 16.64 -24.28
CA GLY A 447 -4.35 16.27 -23.62
C GLY A 447 -4.12 15.47 -22.34
N ASP A 448 -5.13 14.73 -21.95
CA ASP A 448 -5.15 13.91 -20.73
C ASP A 448 -5.76 12.53 -21.09
N SER A 449 -4.99 11.46 -20.97
CA SER A 449 -5.43 10.11 -21.32
C SER A 449 -4.69 9.07 -20.49
N ILE A 450 -5.41 8.05 -20.01
CA ILE A 450 -4.81 6.93 -19.28
C ILE A 450 -4.27 5.83 -20.21
N ASP A 451 -4.59 5.90 -21.52
CA ASP A 451 -4.22 4.86 -22.49
C ASP A 451 -4.33 5.40 -23.94
N ARG A 452 -3.55 6.42 -24.26
CA ARG A 452 -3.51 7.01 -25.59
C ARG A 452 -2.66 6.17 -26.52
N PRO A 453 -3.24 5.61 -27.62
CA PRO A 453 -2.44 4.98 -28.66
C PRO A 453 -1.44 6.00 -29.27
N VAL A 454 -0.22 5.54 -29.51
CA VAL A 454 0.84 6.32 -30.18
C VAL A 454 1.06 5.73 -31.57
N GLU A 455 0.93 6.57 -32.58
CA GLU A 455 1.12 6.20 -33.98
C GLU A 455 2.50 6.66 -34.45
N PHE A 456 3.13 5.85 -35.31
CA PHE A 456 4.39 6.14 -35.96
C PHE A 456 4.23 5.90 -37.47
N GLU A 457 5.09 6.51 -38.27
CA GLU A 457 5.07 6.33 -39.71
C GLU A 457 5.38 4.88 -40.12
N LYS A 458 6.33 4.24 -39.40
CA LYS A 458 6.72 2.84 -39.59
C LYS A 458 6.14 1.95 -38.50
N PRO A 459 5.85 0.67 -38.79
CA PRO A 459 5.28 -0.25 -37.81
C PRO A 459 6.27 -0.60 -36.69
N LEU A 460 5.81 -0.55 -35.45
CA LEU A 460 6.64 -0.90 -34.27
C LEU A 460 7.12 -2.34 -34.26
N SER A 461 6.44 -3.26 -34.97
CA SER A 461 6.89 -4.64 -35.13
C SER A 461 8.30 -4.77 -35.72
N GLU A 462 8.76 -3.77 -36.48
CA GLU A 462 10.13 -3.74 -37.00
C GLU A 462 11.19 -3.55 -35.88
N LEU A 463 10.81 -2.94 -34.76
CA LEU A 463 11.68 -2.70 -33.60
C LEU A 463 11.52 -3.75 -32.48
N SER A 464 10.45 -4.54 -32.54
CA SER A 464 10.14 -5.58 -31.56
C SER A 464 11.31 -6.55 -31.40
N GLY A 465 11.75 -6.78 -30.15
CA GLY A 465 12.90 -7.64 -29.79
C GLY A 465 14.27 -7.01 -30.08
N LYS A 466 14.35 -5.82 -30.64
CA LYS A 466 15.62 -5.13 -30.90
C LYS A 466 15.94 -4.15 -29.77
N PRO A 467 17.22 -4.00 -29.39
CA PRO A 467 17.60 -2.97 -28.44
C PRO A 467 17.42 -1.56 -29.04
N VAL A 468 16.58 -0.78 -28.38
CA VAL A 468 16.28 0.63 -28.74
C VAL A 468 16.29 1.50 -27.51
N ARG A 469 16.23 2.81 -27.69
CA ARG A 469 16.02 3.80 -26.63
C ARG A 469 14.80 4.65 -26.95
N LEU A 470 14.19 5.21 -25.91
CA LEU A 470 13.20 6.29 -26.05
C LEU A 470 13.84 7.62 -25.72
N LYS A 471 13.63 8.61 -26.61
CA LYS A 471 13.85 10.00 -26.34
C LYS A 471 12.49 10.66 -26.12
N LEU A 472 12.27 11.16 -24.92
CA LEU A 472 11.00 11.73 -24.47
C LEU A 472 11.19 13.23 -24.27
N GLN A 473 10.34 14.03 -24.85
CA GLN A 473 10.30 15.48 -24.63
C GLN A 473 8.97 15.85 -23.99
N LEU A 474 9.04 16.52 -22.84
CA LEU A 474 7.90 16.85 -22.00
C LEU A 474 7.83 18.35 -21.78
N TRP A 475 6.73 18.99 -22.16
CA TRP A 475 6.45 20.40 -21.90
C TRP A 475 5.15 20.50 -21.12
N ASP A 476 5.22 21.02 -19.90
CA ASP A 476 4.09 21.07 -18.95
C ASP A 476 3.28 19.76 -18.99
N CYS A 477 3.99 18.66 -18.80
CA CYS A 477 3.53 17.31 -19.05
C CYS A 477 3.95 16.36 -17.94
N ASP A 478 3.02 15.52 -17.52
CA ASP A 478 3.23 14.35 -16.69
C ASP A 478 3.14 13.10 -17.56
N LEU A 479 4.17 12.26 -17.55
CA LEU A 479 4.13 10.91 -18.10
C LEU A 479 4.09 9.90 -16.95
N TYR A 480 2.98 9.16 -16.84
CA TYR A 480 2.73 8.21 -15.75
C TYR A 480 3.17 6.80 -16.09
N SER A 481 2.89 6.37 -17.32
CA SER A 481 3.27 5.04 -17.81
C SER A 481 3.21 4.97 -19.32
N PHE A 482 3.87 3.96 -19.88
CA PHE A 482 3.68 3.53 -21.27
C PHE A 482 3.58 2.00 -21.32
N CYS A 483 2.95 1.49 -22.39
CA CYS A 483 2.69 0.06 -22.56
C CYS A 483 2.99 -0.37 -23.98
N PHE A 484 3.55 -1.58 -24.13
CA PHE A 484 3.67 -2.26 -25.43
C PHE A 484 2.70 -3.43 -25.48
N GLU A 485 1.98 -3.57 -26.59
CA GLU A 485 0.94 -4.57 -26.79
C GLU A 485 1.12 -5.29 -28.14
N SER A 486 0.65 -6.55 -28.22
CA SER A 486 0.64 -7.37 -29.43
C SER A 486 -0.41 -6.91 -30.43
#